data_83f2e345eda892061c93539d0d693aed
#
_entry.id   83f2e345eda892061c93539d0d693aed
#
_cell.length_a   1.000
_cell.length_b   1.000
_cell.length_c   1.000
_cell.angle_alpha   90.00
_cell.angle_beta   90.00
_cell.angle_gamma   90.00
#
_symmetry.space_group_name_H-M   'P 1'
#
loop_
_entity.id
_entity.type
_entity.pdbx_description
1 polymer ?
#
loop_
_entity_poly.entity_id
_entity_poly.type
_entity_poly.pdbx_seq_one_letter_code
_entity_poly.pdbx_strand_id
1 'polypeptide(L)'
;MSSPRPSSPRWHSLDSLRASMMSLGLVLHGANAFAAGTPRFWPYDDPMSSSAFNLLIVYIHAFRMPAFFLMAGFFSALLAERRGTQRLLSNRLARVLVPLLIFWPVVVPLFFMGGAFATARLSGGFGPACDAAWALLVSGEAYQPFSLHLWFLRDLLVFYFVAIAIRWMAQKVPDFVIVVHQVFRAAIGSRLRALWIAIPTGFTLYPMASGSFDTEPGLIPSVRVLVAYGLVFLWGWLLYNERDLLPRFKDFAWTQLLLGSALLVAWLLLPGYRTRIFSATLNSLATWMMVFGITGLFIRYLSEYSGIGRYLSDASYWIYLMHAPLLLWINGVVAPWEVPVFIKFGVVLGITIPILLVSYHFGVRNSFIGKLLNGHRYPEPRIWPQRSI
;
A
#
# COMPACT_ATOMS: atom_id res chain seq x y z
N MET A 1 37.88 0.20 24.56
CA MET A 1 36.57 -0.47 24.44
C MET A 1 35.51 0.59 24.18
N SER A 2 35.12 0.79 22.94
CA SER A 2 34.06 1.73 22.58
C SER A 2 32.72 1.11 22.99
N SER A 3 31.98 1.78 23.88
CA SER A 3 30.61 1.38 24.25
C SER A 3 29.76 1.21 22.98
N PRO A 4 28.97 0.13 22.84
CA PRO A 4 28.06 -0.02 21.72
C PRO A 4 27.10 1.17 21.73
N ARG A 5 27.05 1.92 20.59
CA ARG A 5 26.08 2.98 20.43
C ARG A 5 24.68 2.40 20.67
N PRO A 6 23.85 3.01 21.52
CA PRO A 6 22.52 2.51 21.79
C PRO A 6 21.78 2.36 20.46
N SER A 7 21.31 1.17 20.18
CA SER A 7 20.47 0.87 19.00
C SER A 7 19.27 1.80 19.07
N SER A 8 19.14 2.66 18.05
CA SER A 8 18.05 3.62 17.98
C SER A 8 16.69 2.91 18.13
N PRO A 9 15.76 3.46 18.90
CA PRO A 9 14.45 2.85 19.07
C PRO A 9 13.82 2.58 17.71
N ARG A 10 13.53 1.31 17.44
CA ARG A 10 12.87 0.87 16.22
C ARG A 10 11.36 1.00 16.42
N TRP A 11 10.68 1.58 15.45
CA TRP A 11 9.24 1.77 15.48
C TRP A 11 8.53 0.49 15.01
N HIS A 12 8.54 -0.57 15.86
CA HIS A 12 7.98 -1.88 15.51
C HIS A 12 6.51 -1.81 15.11
N SER A 13 5.70 -0.99 15.79
CA SER A 13 4.30 -0.78 15.46
C SER A 13 4.10 -0.18 14.06
N LEU A 14 4.92 0.80 13.67
CA LEU A 14 4.81 1.43 12.36
C LEU A 14 5.38 0.54 11.24
N ASP A 15 6.41 -0.26 11.52
CA ASP A 15 6.89 -1.30 10.59
C ASP A 15 5.82 -2.37 10.35
N SER A 16 5.13 -2.81 11.42
CA SER A 16 4.02 -3.76 11.33
C SER A 16 2.82 -3.17 10.61
N LEU A 17 2.47 -1.90 10.88
CA LEU A 17 1.42 -1.18 10.15
C LEU A 17 1.70 -1.15 8.65
N ARG A 18 2.92 -0.78 8.25
CA ARG A 18 3.32 -0.76 6.85
C ARG A 18 3.18 -2.14 6.19
N ALA A 19 3.66 -3.19 6.85
CA ALA A 19 3.55 -4.56 6.35
C ALA A 19 2.09 -4.99 6.18
N SER A 20 1.22 -4.68 7.16
CA SER A 20 -0.21 -4.99 7.09
C SER A 20 -0.91 -4.22 5.96
N MET A 21 -0.59 -2.95 5.75
CA MET A 21 -1.14 -2.18 4.62
C MET A 21 -0.71 -2.77 3.27
N MET A 22 0.51 -3.30 3.15
CA MET A 22 0.94 -4.02 1.94
C MET A 22 0.16 -5.32 1.75
N SER A 23 0.00 -6.12 2.80
CA SER A 23 -0.73 -7.39 2.76
C SER A 23 -2.22 -7.21 2.45
N LEU A 24 -2.86 -6.14 2.96
CA LEU A 24 -4.23 -5.78 2.58
C LEU A 24 -4.40 -5.48 1.09
N GLY A 25 -3.32 -5.11 0.39
CA GLY A 25 -3.33 -4.98 -1.06
C GLY A 25 -3.64 -6.28 -1.78
N LEU A 26 -3.12 -7.40 -1.28
CA LEU A 26 -3.41 -8.73 -1.81
C LEU A 26 -4.89 -9.08 -1.65
N VAL A 27 -5.47 -8.79 -0.48
CA VAL A 27 -6.90 -9.01 -0.21
C VAL A 27 -7.76 -8.15 -1.13
N LEU A 28 -7.43 -6.85 -1.27
CA LEU A 28 -8.17 -5.92 -2.13
C LEU A 28 -8.11 -6.35 -3.60
N HIS A 29 -6.91 -6.66 -4.11
CA HIS A 29 -6.75 -7.06 -5.52
C HIS A 29 -7.33 -8.44 -5.79
N GLY A 30 -7.32 -9.36 -4.81
CA GLY A 30 -8.02 -10.63 -4.90
C GLY A 30 -9.55 -10.48 -5.02
N ALA A 31 -10.11 -9.46 -4.35
CA ALA A 31 -11.54 -9.15 -4.41
C ALA A 31 -11.99 -8.57 -5.76
N ASN A 32 -11.08 -7.98 -6.55
CA ASN A 32 -11.44 -7.32 -7.81
C ASN A 32 -12.12 -8.26 -8.82
N ALA A 33 -11.66 -9.49 -8.92
CA ALA A 33 -12.24 -10.48 -9.83
C ALA A 33 -13.68 -10.85 -9.51
N PHE A 34 -14.11 -10.67 -8.26
CA PHE A 34 -15.40 -11.12 -7.72
C PHE A 34 -16.38 -9.99 -7.41
N ALA A 35 -16.02 -8.77 -7.68
CA ALA A 35 -16.86 -7.62 -7.35
C ALA A 35 -17.83 -7.30 -8.47
N ALA A 36 -19.13 -7.07 -8.13
CA ALA A 36 -20.22 -6.94 -9.08
C ALA A 36 -20.31 -5.56 -9.77
N GLY A 37 -20.67 -5.55 -11.05
CA GLY A 37 -21.38 -4.44 -11.71
C GLY A 37 -20.63 -3.15 -12.00
N THR A 38 -19.31 -3.03 -11.80
CA THR A 38 -18.55 -1.81 -12.12
C THR A 38 -17.39 -2.12 -13.07
N PRO A 39 -17.26 -1.38 -14.18
CA PRO A 39 -16.06 -1.46 -15.01
C PRO A 39 -14.81 -1.14 -14.16
N ARG A 40 -13.84 -2.03 -14.15
CA ARG A 40 -12.58 -1.86 -13.42
C ARG A 40 -11.42 -2.08 -14.34
N PHE A 41 -10.31 -1.50 -13.96
CA PHE A 41 -9.04 -1.83 -14.57
C PHE A 41 -8.53 -3.18 -13.99
N TRP A 42 -9.29 -4.26 -14.21
CA TRP A 42 -8.93 -5.62 -13.86
C TRP A 42 -9.28 -6.54 -15.02
N PRO A 43 -8.34 -7.30 -15.58
CA PRO A 43 -8.52 -7.99 -16.86
C PRO A 43 -9.31 -9.30 -16.77
N TYR A 44 -9.98 -9.57 -15.66
CA TYR A 44 -10.82 -10.74 -15.45
C TYR A 44 -11.95 -10.44 -14.46
N ASP A 45 -13.18 -10.78 -14.84
CA ASP A 45 -14.37 -10.74 -13.99
C ASP A 45 -14.96 -12.13 -13.91
N ASP A 46 -15.13 -12.65 -12.69
CA ASP A 46 -15.80 -13.95 -12.47
C ASP A 46 -17.31 -13.79 -12.68
N PRO A 47 -17.97 -14.73 -13.41
CA PRO A 47 -19.42 -14.70 -13.62
C PRO A 47 -20.23 -14.71 -12.30
N MET A 48 -19.68 -15.33 -11.26
CA MET A 48 -20.27 -15.36 -9.92
C MET A 48 -19.71 -14.20 -9.09
N SER A 49 -20.26 -12.99 -9.27
CA SER A 49 -19.83 -11.79 -8.55
C SER A 49 -20.77 -11.42 -7.40
N SER A 50 -20.29 -10.61 -6.44
CA SER A 50 -21.09 -10.12 -5.31
C SER A 50 -20.73 -8.67 -4.97
N SER A 51 -21.76 -7.87 -4.63
CA SER A 51 -21.58 -6.50 -4.14
C SER A 51 -20.83 -6.41 -2.80
N ALA A 52 -20.77 -7.51 -2.05
CA ALA A 52 -19.97 -7.58 -0.82
C ALA A 52 -18.47 -7.31 -1.08
N PHE A 53 -17.95 -7.75 -2.23
CA PHE A 53 -16.57 -7.45 -2.61
C PHE A 53 -16.37 -5.99 -2.99
N ASN A 54 -17.38 -5.31 -3.51
CA ASN A 54 -17.34 -3.86 -3.73
C ASN A 54 -17.17 -3.12 -2.40
N LEU A 55 -17.93 -3.51 -1.38
CA LEU A 55 -17.81 -2.96 -0.03
C LEU A 55 -16.45 -3.22 0.56
N LEU A 56 -15.92 -4.43 0.43
CA LEU A 56 -14.59 -4.80 0.91
C LEU A 56 -13.50 -3.95 0.24
N ILE A 57 -13.56 -3.78 -1.09
CA ILE A 57 -12.61 -2.97 -1.86
C ILE A 57 -12.66 -1.52 -1.40
N VAL A 58 -13.85 -0.91 -1.33
CA VAL A 58 -14.02 0.49 -0.91
C VAL A 58 -13.54 0.67 0.53
N TYR A 59 -13.86 -0.25 1.43
CA TYR A 59 -13.45 -0.18 2.83
C TYR A 59 -11.93 -0.21 2.98
N ILE A 60 -11.25 -1.16 2.35
CA ILE A 60 -9.79 -1.26 2.42
C ILE A 60 -9.14 -0.05 1.73
N HIS A 61 -9.69 0.39 0.60
CA HIS A 61 -9.15 1.49 -0.17
C HIS A 61 -9.19 2.82 0.58
N ALA A 62 -10.24 3.05 1.39
CA ALA A 62 -10.43 4.30 2.12
C ALA A 62 -9.27 4.71 3.02
N PHE A 63 -8.53 3.76 3.59
CA PHE A 63 -7.45 4.04 4.54
C PHE A 63 -6.08 3.48 4.14
N ARG A 64 -6.05 2.40 3.34
CA ARG A 64 -4.82 1.63 3.08
C ARG A 64 -3.72 2.48 2.45
N MET A 65 -4.04 3.15 1.33
CA MET A 65 -3.04 3.95 0.62
C MET A 65 -2.67 5.23 1.38
N PRO A 66 -3.61 5.99 1.97
CA PRO A 66 -3.27 7.10 2.84
C PRO A 66 -2.36 6.69 4.01
N ALA A 67 -2.67 5.60 4.72
CA ALA A 67 -1.79 5.11 5.79
C ALA A 67 -0.38 4.76 5.26
N PHE A 68 -0.31 4.18 4.06
CA PHE A 68 0.97 3.80 3.47
C PHE A 68 1.82 5.03 3.10
N PHE A 69 1.24 6.04 2.45
CA PHE A 69 1.96 7.28 2.11
C PHE A 69 2.35 8.08 3.34
N LEU A 70 1.51 8.09 4.38
CA LEU A 70 1.84 8.68 5.68
C LEU A 70 3.11 8.03 6.27
N MET A 71 3.17 6.67 6.28
CA MET A 71 4.36 5.94 6.74
C MET A 71 5.57 6.18 5.84
N ALA A 72 5.39 6.29 4.53
CA ALA A 72 6.47 6.57 3.60
C ALA A 72 7.09 7.95 3.87
N GLY A 73 6.27 8.97 4.13
CA GLY A 73 6.72 10.30 4.56
C GLY A 73 7.48 10.26 5.89
N PHE A 74 6.91 9.60 6.90
CA PHE A 74 7.52 9.45 8.23
C PHE A 74 8.91 8.80 8.16
N PHE A 75 9.05 7.65 7.49
CA PHE A 75 10.34 6.97 7.38
C PHE A 75 11.32 7.69 6.46
N SER A 76 10.85 8.53 5.55
CA SER A 76 11.72 9.37 4.73
C SER A 76 12.31 10.53 5.52
N ALA A 77 11.51 11.18 6.37
CA ALA A 77 11.99 12.19 7.31
C ALA A 77 13.01 11.61 8.30
N LEU A 78 12.71 10.43 8.87
CA LEU A 78 13.62 9.68 9.74
C LEU A 78 14.97 9.41 9.05
N LEU A 79 14.95 8.97 7.78
CA LEU A 79 16.18 8.68 7.05
C LEU A 79 16.95 9.96 6.71
N ALA A 80 16.26 11.03 6.32
CA ALA A 80 16.86 12.33 6.01
C ALA A 80 17.53 12.98 7.23
N GLU A 81 16.89 12.87 8.41
CA GLU A 81 17.46 13.39 9.65
C GLU A 81 18.70 12.60 10.09
N ARG A 82 18.63 11.26 10.05
CA ARG A 82 19.72 10.41 10.55
C ARG A 82 20.91 10.28 9.62
N ARG A 83 20.70 10.32 8.31
CA ARG A 83 21.72 9.98 7.30
C ARG A 83 21.94 11.06 6.24
N GLY A 84 21.19 12.16 6.31
CA GLY A 84 21.24 13.26 5.35
C GLY A 84 20.46 13.00 4.06
N THR A 85 20.22 14.07 3.33
CA THR A 85 19.39 14.09 2.11
C THR A 85 19.97 13.25 0.97
N GLN A 86 21.29 13.29 0.79
CA GLN A 86 21.96 12.52 -0.26
C GLN A 86 21.80 11.01 -0.05
N ARG A 87 21.92 10.54 1.20
CA ARG A 87 21.70 9.11 1.53
C ARG A 87 20.23 8.72 1.48
N LEU A 88 19.31 9.64 1.78
CA LEU A 88 17.90 9.42 1.51
C LEU A 88 17.69 9.14 0.03
N LEU A 89 18.14 10.04 -0.85
CA LEU A 89 17.94 9.90 -2.30
C LEU A 89 18.56 8.60 -2.85
N SER A 90 19.84 8.35 -2.57
CA SER A 90 20.52 7.13 -3.05
C SER A 90 19.84 5.84 -2.55
N ASN A 91 19.39 5.82 -1.29
CA ASN A 91 18.64 4.69 -0.75
C ASN A 91 17.29 4.48 -1.44
N ARG A 92 16.55 5.58 -1.72
CA ARG A 92 15.23 5.51 -2.37
C ARG A 92 15.37 5.13 -3.85
N LEU A 93 16.35 5.67 -4.56
CA LEU A 93 16.63 5.23 -5.93
C LEU A 93 16.96 3.73 -5.97
N ALA A 94 17.84 3.26 -5.11
CA ALA A 94 18.20 1.84 -5.07
C ALA A 94 17.03 0.91 -4.68
N ARG A 95 16.10 1.36 -3.82
CA ARG A 95 15.04 0.50 -3.27
C ARG A 95 13.66 0.73 -3.84
N VAL A 96 13.47 1.73 -4.66
CA VAL A 96 12.18 2.04 -5.30
C VAL A 96 12.33 2.10 -6.80
N LEU A 97 13.27 2.91 -7.32
CA LEU A 97 13.45 3.02 -8.77
C LEU A 97 14.00 1.73 -9.38
N VAL A 98 15.07 1.16 -8.80
CA VAL A 98 15.67 -0.06 -9.36
C VAL A 98 14.71 -1.24 -9.33
N PRO A 99 13.98 -1.55 -8.23
CA PRO A 99 12.91 -2.54 -8.27
C PRO A 99 11.81 -2.22 -9.28
N LEU A 100 11.36 -0.97 -9.39
CA LEU A 100 10.35 -0.59 -10.38
C LEU A 100 10.81 -0.93 -11.80
N LEU A 101 12.03 -0.56 -12.18
CA LEU A 101 12.59 -0.82 -13.52
C LEU A 101 12.80 -2.31 -13.80
N ILE A 102 13.19 -3.10 -12.80
CA ILE A 102 13.42 -4.54 -12.96
C ILE A 102 12.09 -5.30 -13.02
N PHE A 103 11.14 -4.97 -12.15
CA PHE A 103 9.91 -5.76 -12.02
C PHE A 103 8.79 -5.28 -12.95
N TRP A 104 8.79 -4.03 -13.40
CA TRP A 104 7.78 -3.56 -14.35
C TRP A 104 7.68 -4.41 -15.62
N PRO A 105 8.80 -4.71 -16.35
CA PRO A 105 8.75 -5.53 -17.56
C PRO A 105 8.39 -7.01 -17.32
N VAL A 106 8.39 -7.46 -16.08
CA VAL A 106 7.98 -8.82 -15.68
C VAL A 106 6.53 -8.83 -15.22
N VAL A 107 6.17 -7.90 -14.34
CA VAL A 107 4.87 -7.84 -13.68
C VAL A 107 3.77 -7.49 -14.67
N VAL A 108 4.01 -6.53 -15.58
CA VAL A 108 2.98 -6.06 -16.53
C VAL A 108 2.56 -7.18 -17.49
N PRO A 109 3.47 -7.84 -18.22
CA PRO A 109 3.04 -8.91 -19.11
C PRO A 109 2.45 -10.10 -18.35
N LEU A 110 2.99 -10.51 -17.21
CA LEU A 110 2.41 -11.58 -16.40
C LEU A 110 0.98 -11.27 -15.92
N PHE A 111 0.69 -9.99 -15.65
CA PHE A 111 -0.65 -9.53 -15.26
C PHE A 111 -1.65 -9.68 -16.41
N PHE A 112 -1.34 -9.18 -17.60
CA PHE A 112 -2.24 -9.27 -18.75
C PHE A 112 -2.37 -10.71 -19.26
N MET A 113 -1.29 -11.48 -19.30
CA MET A 113 -1.32 -12.90 -19.61
C MET A 113 -2.22 -13.68 -18.63
N GLY A 114 -2.11 -13.39 -17.32
CA GLY A 114 -2.95 -14.01 -16.30
C GLY A 114 -4.44 -13.66 -16.48
N GLY A 115 -4.75 -12.43 -16.91
CA GLY A 115 -6.10 -12.03 -17.29
C GLY A 115 -6.64 -12.79 -18.51
N ALA A 116 -5.86 -12.87 -19.57
CA ALA A 116 -6.21 -13.63 -20.78
C ALA A 116 -6.40 -15.12 -20.47
N PHE A 117 -5.51 -15.70 -19.68
CA PHE A 117 -5.63 -17.07 -19.20
C PHE A 117 -6.94 -17.26 -18.42
N ALA A 118 -7.22 -16.42 -17.43
CA ALA A 118 -8.42 -16.54 -16.59
C ALA A 118 -9.72 -16.38 -17.40
N THR A 119 -9.76 -15.45 -18.35
CA THR A 119 -10.91 -15.24 -19.23
C THR A 119 -11.14 -16.42 -20.15
N ALA A 120 -10.08 -16.94 -20.79
CA ALA A 120 -10.18 -18.10 -21.67
C ALA A 120 -10.60 -19.40 -20.92
N ARG A 121 -10.29 -19.50 -19.62
CA ARG A 121 -10.70 -20.62 -18.77
C ARG A 121 -12.20 -20.69 -18.50
N LEU A 122 -12.94 -19.60 -18.67
CA LEU A 122 -14.39 -19.59 -18.50
C LEU A 122 -15.12 -20.46 -19.54
N SER A 123 -14.61 -20.52 -20.77
CA SER A 123 -15.26 -21.22 -21.87
C SER A 123 -14.40 -22.35 -22.47
N GLY A 124 -13.12 -22.43 -22.09
CA GLY A 124 -12.14 -23.33 -22.68
C GLY A 124 -11.41 -24.23 -21.68
N GLY A 125 -10.75 -25.25 -22.22
CA GLY A 125 -9.85 -26.10 -21.47
C GLY A 125 -8.56 -25.38 -21.05
N PHE A 126 -7.69 -26.09 -20.31
CA PHE A 126 -6.43 -25.53 -19.82
C PHE A 126 -5.45 -25.19 -20.98
N GLY A 127 -5.35 -26.06 -22.00
CA GLY A 127 -4.50 -25.82 -23.17
C GLY A 127 -4.84 -24.54 -23.92
N PRO A 128 -6.08 -24.38 -24.42
CA PRO A 128 -6.51 -23.12 -25.08
C PRO A 128 -6.29 -21.86 -24.26
N ALA A 129 -6.43 -21.95 -22.94
CA ALA A 129 -6.16 -20.80 -22.06
C ALA A 129 -4.67 -20.46 -21.96
N CYS A 130 -3.79 -21.45 -21.94
CA CYS A 130 -2.34 -21.24 -22.05
C CYS A 130 -1.96 -20.64 -23.41
N ASP A 131 -2.61 -21.10 -24.50
CA ASP A 131 -2.38 -20.57 -25.85
C ASP A 131 -2.80 -19.10 -25.94
N ALA A 132 -3.94 -18.72 -25.34
CA ALA A 132 -4.39 -17.33 -25.29
C ALA A 132 -3.41 -16.43 -24.53
N ALA A 133 -2.91 -16.88 -23.37
CA ALA A 133 -1.91 -16.14 -22.62
C ALA A 133 -0.58 -16.01 -23.40
N TRP A 134 -0.16 -17.06 -24.07
CA TRP A 134 1.06 -17.08 -24.87
C TRP A 134 0.95 -16.20 -26.12
N ALA A 135 -0.20 -16.24 -26.82
CA ALA A 135 -0.46 -15.38 -27.96
C ALA A 135 -0.34 -13.89 -27.61
N LEU A 136 -0.85 -13.50 -26.43
CA LEU A 136 -0.76 -12.12 -25.94
C LEU A 136 0.70 -11.69 -25.69
N LEU A 137 1.55 -12.60 -25.24
CA LEU A 137 2.98 -12.33 -25.06
C LEU A 137 3.71 -12.21 -26.41
N VAL A 138 3.45 -13.13 -27.34
CA VAL A 138 4.13 -13.17 -28.65
C VAL A 138 3.72 -12.01 -29.54
N SER A 139 2.46 -11.56 -29.48
CA SER A 139 1.99 -10.35 -30.19
C SER A 139 2.58 -9.05 -29.63
N GLY A 140 3.15 -9.09 -28.43
CA GLY A 140 3.61 -7.89 -27.71
C GLY A 140 2.50 -7.13 -26.98
N GLU A 141 1.24 -7.51 -27.13
CA GLU A 141 0.10 -6.86 -26.49
C GLU A 141 0.09 -7.02 -24.95
N ALA A 142 0.88 -7.96 -24.41
CA ALA A 142 1.08 -8.07 -22.96
C ALA A 142 1.84 -6.88 -22.36
N TYR A 143 2.60 -6.13 -23.17
CA TYR A 143 3.41 -4.99 -22.73
C TYR A 143 2.63 -3.67 -22.84
N GLN A 144 1.56 -3.57 -22.09
CA GLN A 144 0.75 -2.36 -22.03
C GLN A 144 1.45 -1.25 -21.23
N PRO A 145 1.26 0.06 -21.61
CA PRO A 145 1.90 1.20 -20.95
C PRO A 145 1.19 1.57 -19.62
N PHE A 146 1.03 0.59 -18.74
CA PHE A 146 0.44 0.77 -17.43
C PHE A 146 1.45 0.50 -16.31
N SER A 147 1.36 1.26 -15.25
CA SER A 147 2.10 1.00 -14.02
C SER A 147 1.39 -0.03 -13.12
N LEU A 148 0.13 -0.34 -13.40
CA LEU A 148 -0.72 -1.23 -12.62
C LEU A 148 -0.70 -0.83 -11.13
N HIS A 149 -0.59 -1.83 -10.23
CA HIS A 149 -0.40 -1.59 -8.79
C HIS A 149 0.98 -0.97 -8.45
N LEU A 150 1.96 -0.99 -9.37
CA LEU A 150 3.26 -0.34 -9.18
C LEU A 150 3.21 1.19 -9.26
N TRP A 151 2.04 1.80 -9.60
CA TRP A 151 1.83 3.25 -9.60
C TRP A 151 2.30 3.89 -8.29
N PHE A 152 2.13 3.20 -7.17
CA PHE A 152 2.58 3.65 -5.87
C PHE A 152 4.11 3.90 -5.80
N LEU A 153 4.93 3.01 -6.39
CA LEU A 153 6.40 3.21 -6.44
C LEU A 153 6.78 4.39 -7.31
N ARG A 154 6.08 4.58 -8.44
CA ARG A 154 6.25 5.72 -9.35
C ARG A 154 5.97 7.04 -8.61
N ASP A 155 4.85 7.13 -7.91
CA ASP A 155 4.45 8.35 -7.20
C ASP A 155 5.34 8.64 -6.00
N LEU A 156 5.82 7.60 -5.30
CA LEU A 156 6.81 7.76 -4.25
C LEU A 156 8.11 8.40 -4.76
N LEU A 157 8.56 8.07 -5.96
CA LEU A 157 9.76 8.70 -6.54
C LEU A 157 9.54 10.21 -6.70
N VAL A 158 8.37 10.61 -7.21
CA VAL A 158 8.03 12.04 -7.32
C VAL A 158 8.05 12.69 -5.94
N PHE A 159 7.45 12.06 -4.94
CA PHE A 159 7.38 12.63 -3.58
C PHE A 159 8.75 12.75 -2.92
N TYR A 160 9.69 11.85 -3.18
CA TYR A 160 11.05 11.99 -2.65
C TYR A 160 11.75 13.21 -3.24
N PHE A 161 11.64 13.45 -4.54
CA PHE A 161 12.22 14.64 -5.17
C PHE A 161 11.56 15.93 -4.67
N VAL A 162 10.22 15.94 -4.59
CA VAL A 162 9.45 17.08 -4.06
C VAL A 162 9.81 17.36 -2.59
N ALA A 163 9.90 16.32 -1.75
CA ALA A 163 10.27 16.49 -0.34
C ALA A 163 11.67 17.05 -0.16
N ILE A 164 12.62 16.63 -1.00
CA ILE A 164 13.99 17.17 -0.98
C ILE A 164 13.98 18.64 -1.40
N ALA A 165 13.22 19.00 -2.44
CA ALA A 165 13.08 20.39 -2.88
C ALA A 165 12.43 21.26 -1.79
N ILE A 166 11.33 20.79 -1.18
CA ILE A 166 10.68 21.48 -0.06
C ILE A 166 11.66 21.66 1.11
N ARG A 167 12.41 20.62 1.47
CA ARG A 167 13.41 20.70 2.54
C ARG A 167 14.49 21.75 2.25
N TRP A 168 14.95 21.83 1.01
CA TRP A 168 15.92 22.84 0.60
C TRP A 168 15.32 24.26 0.65
N MET A 169 14.09 24.45 0.21
CA MET A 169 13.37 25.72 0.31
C MET A 169 13.10 26.12 1.77
N ALA A 170 12.71 25.16 2.61
CA ALA A 170 12.42 25.37 4.01
C ALA A 170 13.61 25.97 4.79
N GLN A 171 14.86 25.66 4.39
CA GLN A 171 16.07 26.24 5.00
C GLN A 171 16.18 27.75 4.76
N LYS A 172 15.49 28.29 3.74
CA LYS A 172 15.52 29.72 3.39
C LYS A 172 14.46 30.54 4.14
N VAL A 173 13.47 29.88 4.75
CA VAL A 173 12.32 30.50 5.42
C VAL A 173 12.06 29.88 6.80
N PRO A 174 13.03 29.96 7.74
CA PRO A 174 12.98 29.22 9.01
C PRO A 174 11.78 29.63 9.87
N ASP A 175 11.41 30.91 9.89
CA ASP A 175 10.27 31.38 10.70
C ASP A 175 8.94 30.79 10.21
N PHE A 176 8.75 30.69 8.90
CA PHE A 176 7.58 30.04 8.33
C PHE A 176 7.54 28.55 8.71
N VAL A 177 8.66 27.86 8.67
CA VAL A 177 8.77 26.44 9.07
C VAL A 177 8.38 26.26 10.54
N ILE A 178 8.81 27.16 11.43
CA ILE A 178 8.44 27.12 12.85
C ILE A 178 6.92 27.24 13.01
N VAL A 179 6.29 28.18 12.31
CA VAL A 179 4.83 28.36 12.34
C VAL A 179 4.11 27.10 11.84
N VAL A 180 4.56 26.51 10.72
CA VAL A 180 3.99 25.26 10.16
C VAL A 180 4.07 24.13 11.20
N HIS A 181 5.21 23.97 11.86
CA HIS A 181 5.37 22.95 12.91
C HIS A 181 4.46 23.21 14.11
N GLN A 182 4.33 24.44 14.56
CA GLN A 182 3.45 24.80 15.69
C GLN A 182 1.98 24.49 15.37
N VAL A 183 1.52 24.90 14.18
CA VAL A 183 0.14 24.65 13.73
C VAL A 183 -0.11 23.13 13.58
N PHE A 184 0.82 22.43 12.95
CA PHE A 184 0.68 20.98 12.79
C PHE A 184 0.70 20.25 14.13
N ARG A 185 1.62 20.63 15.05
CA ARG A 185 1.67 20.07 16.41
C ARG A 185 0.37 20.30 17.18
N ALA A 186 -0.20 21.50 17.10
CA ALA A 186 -1.49 21.83 17.72
C ALA A 186 -2.62 20.97 17.13
N ALA A 187 -2.67 20.83 15.79
CA ALA A 187 -3.66 20.03 15.10
C ALA A 187 -3.58 18.54 15.49
N ILE A 188 -2.38 17.93 15.41
CA ILE A 188 -2.15 16.51 15.72
C ILE A 188 -2.29 16.20 17.21
N GLY A 189 -1.93 17.13 18.10
CA GLY A 189 -2.09 17.01 19.55
C GLY A 189 -3.54 17.11 20.01
N SER A 190 -4.41 17.67 19.21
CA SER A 190 -5.83 17.85 19.50
C SER A 190 -6.61 16.52 19.52
N ARG A 191 -7.71 16.48 20.28
CA ARG A 191 -8.70 15.38 20.18
C ARG A 191 -9.42 15.37 18.83
N LEU A 192 -9.50 16.52 18.15
CA LEU A 192 -10.09 16.71 16.82
C LEU A 192 -9.06 16.56 15.68
N ARG A 193 -7.94 15.89 15.91
CA ARG A 193 -6.84 15.73 14.93
C ARG A 193 -7.32 15.28 13.55
N ALA A 194 -8.25 14.32 13.52
CA ALA A 194 -8.80 13.83 12.26
C ALA A 194 -9.52 14.93 11.46
N LEU A 195 -10.26 15.79 12.14
CA LEU A 195 -10.96 16.92 11.52
C LEU A 195 -9.96 17.94 10.94
N TRP A 196 -8.97 18.35 11.73
CA TRP A 196 -7.97 19.34 11.28
C TRP A 196 -7.18 18.88 10.06
N ILE A 197 -6.82 17.60 10.00
CA ILE A 197 -6.08 17.04 8.87
C ILE A 197 -7.02 16.73 7.69
N ALA A 198 -8.30 16.43 7.96
CA ALA A 198 -9.29 16.20 6.92
C ALA A 198 -9.62 17.45 6.10
N ILE A 199 -9.61 18.65 6.71
CA ILE A 199 -9.95 19.89 6.00
C ILE A 199 -9.08 20.12 4.77
N PRO A 200 -7.73 20.24 4.85
CA PRO A 200 -6.91 20.42 3.67
C PRO A 200 -6.96 19.21 2.74
N THR A 201 -7.12 17.99 3.26
CA THR A 201 -7.28 16.78 2.46
C THR A 201 -8.57 16.83 1.63
N GLY A 202 -9.69 17.29 2.21
CA GLY A 202 -10.96 17.44 1.50
C GLY A 202 -10.86 18.33 0.26
N PHE A 203 -10.09 19.40 0.31
CA PHE A 203 -9.81 20.24 -0.86
C PHE A 203 -9.07 19.46 -1.96
N THR A 204 -8.16 18.56 -1.62
CA THR A 204 -7.45 17.74 -2.60
C THR A 204 -8.30 16.59 -3.15
N LEU A 205 -9.33 16.15 -2.43
CA LEU A 205 -10.27 15.13 -2.89
C LEU A 205 -11.42 15.70 -3.74
N TYR A 206 -11.69 17.00 -3.66
CA TYR A 206 -12.76 17.64 -4.42
C TYR A 206 -12.67 17.41 -5.95
N PRO A 207 -11.48 17.49 -6.61
CA PRO A 207 -11.34 17.19 -8.04
C PRO A 207 -11.34 15.70 -8.39
N MET A 208 -11.40 14.79 -7.40
CA MET A 208 -11.47 13.35 -7.64
C MET A 208 -12.84 12.91 -8.14
N ALA A 209 -12.91 11.82 -8.92
CA ALA A 209 -14.14 11.37 -9.55
C ALA A 209 -15.24 11.04 -8.53
N SER A 210 -14.87 10.34 -7.46
CA SER A 210 -15.79 9.90 -6.39
C SER A 210 -15.75 10.78 -5.14
N GLY A 211 -14.91 11.84 -5.11
CA GLY A 211 -14.61 12.58 -3.88
C GLY A 211 -13.87 11.75 -2.84
N SER A 212 -13.22 10.67 -3.25
CA SER A 212 -12.32 9.84 -2.44
C SER A 212 -10.95 9.76 -3.10
N PHE A 213 -9.98 9.12 -2.45
CA PHE A 213 -8.67 8.91 -3.05
C PHE A 213 -8.76 8.02 -4.30
N ASP A 214 -8.52 8.59 -5.47
CA ASP A 214 -8.44 7.82 -6.73
C ASP A 214 -7.10 7.08 -6.84
N THR A 215 -7.04 6.08 -7.73
CA THR A 215 -5.80 5.43 -8.16
C THR A 215 -5.57 5.68 -9.64
N GLU A 216 -4.31 5.83 -10.04
CA GLU A 216 -3.94 6.08 -11.44
C GLU A 216 -3.01 4.95 -11.93
N PRO A 217 -3.56 3.88 -12.50
CA PRO A 217 -2.78 2.74 -12.98
C PRO A 217 -1.97 3.04 -14.26
N GLY A 218 -2.20 4.18 -14.91
CA GLY A 218 -1.45 4.61 -16.09
C GLY A 218 0.03 4.82 -15.83
N LEU A 219 0.82 4.95 -16.89
CA LEU A 219 2.26 5.19 -16.76
C LEU A 219 2.56 6.63 -16.32
N ILE A 220 1.77 7.59 -16.79
CA ILE A 220 1.91 9.01 -16.44
C ILE A 220 1.04 9.31 -15.22
N PRO A 221 1.60 9.88 -14.14
CA PRO A 221 0.83 10.18 -12.95
C PRO A 221 -0.13 11.37 -13.19
N SER A 222 -1.34 11.27 -12.64
CA SER A 222 -2.30 12.38 -12.62
C SER A 222 -1.92 13.40 -11.54
N VAL A 223 -1.88 14.68 -11.92
CA VAL A 223 -1.53 15.78 -10.98
C VAL A 223 -2.45 15.81 -9.76
N ARG A 224 -3.75 15.59 -9.94
CA ARG A 224 -4.72 15.55 -8.83
C ARG A 224 -4.38 14.44 -7.81
N VAL A 225 -4.01 13.26 -8.32
CA VAL A 225 -3.61 12.11 -7.47
C VAL A 225 -2.30 12.40 -6.76
N LEU A 226 -1.30 12.98 -7.48
CA LEU A 226 -0.04 13.39 -6.88
C LEU A 226 -0.23 14.44 -5.78
N VAL A 227 -1.10 15.43 -5.97
CA VAL A 227 -1.36 16.46 -4.94
C VAL A 227 -2.00 15.84 -3.71
N ALA A 228 -3.01 14.98 -3.87
CA ALA A 228 -3.70 14.37 -2.75
C ALA A 228 -2.79 13.46 -1.92
N TYR A 229 -2.10 12.49 -2.55
CA TYR A 229 -1.19 11.62 -1.83
C TYR A 229 0.12 12.30 -1.42
N GLY A 230 0.57 13.32 -2.15
CA GLY A 230 1.71 14.16 -1.78
C GLY A 230 1.46 14.92 -0.48
N LEU A 231 0.23 15.43 -0.27
CA LEU A 231 -0.18 16.03 1.00
C LEU A 231 -0.14 15.00 2.14
N VAL A 232 -0.63 13.78 1.91
CA VAL A 232 -0.56 12.70 2.92
C VAL A 232 0.88 12.33 3.25
N PHE A 233 1.75 12.26 2.24
CA PHE A 233 3.19 12.03 2.43
C PHE A 233 3.83 13.16 3.25
N LEU A 234 3.47 14.42 2.97
CA LEU A 234 3.95 15.59 3.74
C LEU A 234 3.49 15.53 5.20
N TRP A 235 2.21 15.14 5.46
CA TRP A 235 1.74 14.91 6.82
C TRP A 235 2.58 13.86 7.55
N GLY A 236 2.96 12.79 6.87
CA GLY A 236 3.87 11.78 7.42
C GLY A 236 5.26 12.34 7.74
N TRP A 237 5.80 13.19 6.86
CA TRP A 237 7.07 13.88 7.10
C TRP A 237 7.01 14.78 8.33
N LEU A 238 5.97 15.61 8.46
CA LEU A 238 5.75 16.47 9.63
C LEU A 238 5.53 15.65 10.91
N LEU A 239 4.77 14.54 10.81
CA LEU A 239 4.49 13.67 11.96
C LEU A 239 5.77 13.06 12.55
N TYR A 240 6.80 12.81 11.73
CA TYR A 240 8.09 12.36 12.26
C TYR A 240 8.72 13.40 13.19
N ASN A 241 8.60 14.68 12.88
CA ASN A 241 9.14 15.76 13.73
C ASN A 241 8.37 15.87 15.06
N GLU A 242 7.08 15.54 15.04
CA GLU A 242 6.17 15.53 16.19
C GLU A 242 5.93 14.11 16.75
N ARG A 243 6.90 13.19 16.58
CA ARG A 243 6.79 11.76 16.95
C ARG A 243 6.56 11.49 18.43
N ASP A 244 6.85 12.46 19.29
CA ASP A 244 6.52 12.43 20.72
C ASP A 244 5.01 12.40 20.98
N LEU A 245 4.18 12.83 20.00
CA LEU A 245 2.72 12.76 20.07
C LEU A 245 2.14 11.42 19.65
N LEU A 246 2.92 10.53 19.03
CA LEU A 246 2.45 9.21 18.57
C LEU A 246 1.79 8.37 19.70
N PRO A 247 2.28 8.36 20.95
CA PRO A 247 1.61 7.64 22.02
C PRO A 247 0.16 8.09 22.27
N ARG A 248 -0.19 9.35 21.98
CA ARG A 248 -1.56 9.88 22.10
C ARG A 248 -2.54 9.30 21.07
N PHE A 249 -2.06 8.63 20.03
CA PHE A 249 -2.93 7.98 19.05
C PHE A 249 -3.62 6.74 19.62
N LYS A 250 -3.07 6.15 20.71
CA LYS A 250 -3.75 5.07 21.45
C LYS A 250 -5.08 5.52 22.03
N ASP A 251 -5.14 6.83 22.40
CA ASP A 251 -6.33 7.40 22.97
C ASP A 251 -7.41 7.48 21.87
N PHE A 252 -8.59 6.96 22.18
CA PHE A 252 -9.72 6.91 21.23
C PHE A 252 -9.47 6.13 19.93
N ALA A 253 -8.46 5.24 19.86
CA ALA A 253 -8.12 4.51 18.64
C ALA A 253 -9.31 3.69 18.11
N TRP A 254 -10.00 2.93 18.97
CA TRP A 254 -11.22 2.21 18.61
C TRP A 254 -12.35 3.13 18.21
N THR A 255 -12.58 4.20 18.97
CA THR A 255 -13.62 5.20 18.67
C THR A 255 -13.41 5.83 17.30
N GLN A 256 -12.17 6.24 17.00
CA GLN A 256 -11.82 6.81 15.69
C GLN A 256 -12.04 5.80 14.57
N LEU A 257 -11.59 4.55 14.72
CA LEU A 257 -11.78 3.51 13.71
C LEU A 257 -13.27 3.24 13.46
N LEU A 258 -14.05 3.07 14.51
CA LEU A 258 -15.48 2.77 14.40
C LEU A 258 -16.26 3.94 13.79
N LEU A 259 -16.01 5.18 14.24
CA LEU A 259 -16.67 6.36 13.67
C LEU A 259 -16.25 6.59 12.21
N GLY A 260 -14.97 6.43 11.88
CA GLY A 260 -14.50 6.51 10.48
C GLY A 260 -15.18 5.46 9.58
N SER A 261 -15.31 4.23 10.09
CA SER A 261 -16.04 3.17 9.39
C SER A 261 -17.53 3.49 9.23
N ALA A 262 -18.17 4.03 10.27
CA ALA A 262 -19.57 4.44 10.21
C ALA A 262 -19.81 5.57 9.21
N LEU A 263 -18.91 6.57 9.15
CA LEU A 263 -18.97 7.65 8.16
C LEU A 263 -18.82 7.11 6.71
N LEU A 264 -17.94 6.16 6.49
CA LEU A 264 -17.78 5.51 5.20
C LEU A 264 -19.03 4.73 4.79
N VAL A 265 -19.62 3.98 5.72
CA VAL A 265 -20.88 3.25 5.50
C VAL A 265 -22.03 4.23 5.24
N ALA A 266 -22.11 5.32 5.99
CA ALA A 266 -23.12 6.37 5.76
C ALA A 266 -22.97 6.96 4.34
N TRP A 267 -21.76 7.25 3.89
CA TRP A 267 -21.52 7.70 2.50
C TRP A 267 -21.99 6.67 1.47
N LEU A 268 -21.77 5.38 1.73
CA LEU A 268 -22.23 4.30 0.84
C LEU A 268 -23.76 4.17 0.79
N LEU A 269 -24.44 4.38 1.91
CA LEU A 269 -25.89 4.24 2.04
C LEU A 269 -26.68 5.47 1.58
N LEU A 270 -26.03 6.62 1.37
CA LEU A 270 -26.67 7.89 1.01
C LEU A 270 -26.33 8.34 -0.42
N PRO A 271 -26.58 7.53 -1.48
CA PRO A 271 -26.16 7.86 -2.86
C PRO A 271 -26.82 9.14 -3.39
N GLY A 272 -28.03 9.46 -2.99
CA GLY A 272 -28.76 10.67 -3.42
C GLY A 272 -28.15 11.99 -2.94
N TYR A 273 -27.30 11.96 -1.93
CA TYR A 273 -26.63 13.15 -1.35
C TYR A 273 -25.17 13.27 -1.78
N ARG A 274 -24.67 12.46 -2.71
CA ARG A 274 -23.26 12.44 -3.14
C ARG A 274 -22.88 13.60 -4.03
N THR A 275 -23.08 14.83 -3.57
CA THR A 275 -22.40 15.97 -4.18
C THR A 275 -20.89 15.84 -4.00
N ARG A 276 -20.09 16.48 -4.87
CA ARG A 276 -18.61 16.43 -4.75
C ARG A 276 -18.12 16.95 -3.41
N ILE A 277 -18.71 18.04 -2.92
CA ILE A 277 -18.36 18.62 -1.61
C ILE A 277 -18.66 17.63 -0.49
N PHE A 278 -19.88 17.07 -0.46
CA PHE A 278 -20.28 16.10 0.55
C PHE A 278 -19.34 14.87 0.54
N SER A 279 -19.09 14.30 -0.64
CA SER A 279 -18.22 13.14 -0.79
C SER A 279 -16.79 13.43 -0.34
N ALA A 280 -16.19 14.54 -0.79
CA ALA A 280 -14.83 14.93 -0.42
C ALA A 280 -14.70 15.17 1.11
N THR A 281 -15.68 15.85 1.71
CA THR A 281 -15.68 16.11 3.15
C THR A 281 -15.81 14.82 3.96
N LEU A 282 -16.78 13.96 3.60
CA LEU A 282 -17.06 12.76 4.36
C LEU A 282 -15.94 11.72 4.19
N ASN A 283 -15.45 11.51 2.97
CA ASN A 283 -14.35 10.58 2.72
C ASN A 283 -13.03 11.06 3.34
N SER A 284 -12.70 12.35 3.30
CA SER A 284 -11.49 12.84 3.97
C SER A 284 -11.54 12.63 5.49
N LEU A 285 -12.68 12.93 6.12
CA LEU A 285 -12.84 12.72 7.56
C LEU A 285 -12.82 11.23 7.92
N ALA A 286 -13.56 10.38 7.19
CA ALA A 286 -13.56 8.93 7.37
C ALA A 286 -12.14 8.35 7.24
N THR A 287 -11.41 8.73 6.18
CA THR A 287 -10.03 8.31 5.96
C THR A 287 -9.13 8.62 7.15
N TRP A 288 -9.13 9.87 7.63
CA TRP A 288 -8.24 10.26 8.72
C TRP A 288 -8.63 9.65 10.06
N MET A 289 -9.92 9.51 10.34
CA MET A 289 -10.37 8.75 11.51
C MET A 289 -9.91 7.30 11.45
N MET A 290 -10.05 6.62 10.31
CA MET A 290 -9.58 5.24 10.14
C MET A 290 -8.04 5.16 10.22
N VAL A 291 -7.29 6.05 9.57
CA VAL A 291 -5.83 6.07 9.59
C VAL A 291 -5.30 6.28 11.01
N PHE A 292 -5.82 7.25 11.75
CA PHE A 292 -5.39 7.48 13.14
C PHE A 292 -5.86 6.36 14.08
N GLY A 293 -7.08 5.86 13.89
CA GLY A 293 -7.59 4.72 14.64
C GLY A 293 -6.71 3.49 14.48
N ILE A 294 -6.44 3.07 13.24
CA ILE A 294 -5.59 1.91 12.93
C ILE A 294 -4.16 2.14 13.45
N THR A 295 -3.57 3.31 13.19
CA THR A 295 -2.23 3.64 13.69
C THR A 295 -2.17 3.55 15.21
N GLY A 296 -3.17 4.08 15.91
CA GLY A 296 -3.29 4.00 17.37
C GLY A 296 -3.39 2.56 17.88
N LEU A 297 -4.16 1.69 17.20
CA LEU A 297 -4.26 0.26 17.53
C LEU A 297 -2.93 -0.46 17.35
N PHE A 298 -2.21 -0.20 16.25
CA PHE A 298 -0.88 -0.77 16.06
C PHE A 298 0.11 -0.32 17.13
N ILE A 299 0.08 0.97 17.52
CA ILE A 299 0.91 1.47 18.62
C ILE A 299 0.50 0.83 19.95
N ARG A 300 -0.79 0.55 20.15
CA ARG A 300 -1.29 -0.05 21.39
C ARG A 300 -0.91 -1.52 21.54
N TYR A 301 -1.01 -2.31 20.46
CA TYR A 301 -0.95 -3.78 20.53
C TYR A 301 0.29 -4.38 19.88
N LEU A 302 1.00 -3.66 19.00
CA LEU A 302 2.09 -4.19 18.18
C LEU A 302 3.40 -3.38 18.34
N SER A 303 3.62 -2.77 19.51
CA SER A 303 4.85 -2.01 19.80
C SER A 303 6.03 -2.90 20.19
N GLU A 304 5.78 -4.11 20.61
CA GLU A 304 6.83 -5.07 20.99
C GLU A 304 7.42 -5.76 19.76
N TYR A 305 8.64 -6.26 19.93
CA TYR A 305 9.30 -7.04 18.88
C TYR A 305 8.58 -8.38 18.68
N SER A 306 8.26 -8.70 17.43
CA SER A 306 7.75 -9.99 17.02
C SER A 306 8.58 -10.53 15.85
N GLY A 307 9.10 -11.76 15.99
CA GLY A 307 9.84 -12.43 14.92
C GLY A 307 8.98 -12.66 13.66
N ILE A 308 7.70 -13.01 13.86
CA ILE A 308 6.72 -13.18 12.78
C ILE A 308 6.44 -11.82 12.12
N GLY A 309 6.19 -10.79 12.92
CA GLY A 309 5.97 -9.43 12.39
C GLY A 309 7.16 -8.93 11.59
N ARG A 310 8.39 -9.25 12.04
CA ARG A 310 9.61 -8.94 11.29
C ARG A 310 9.69 -9.69 9.97
N TYR A 311 9.44 -11.00 9.97
CA TYR A 311 9.45 -11.83 8.77
C TYR A 311 8.43 -11.33 7.74
N LEU A 312 7.20 -11.06 8.16
CA LEU A 312 6.14 -10.54 7.29
C LEU A 312 6.47 -9.14 6.76
N SER A 313 7.06 -8.28 7.60
CA SER A 313 7.52 -6.96 7.15
C SER A 313 8.60 -7.04 6.07
N ASP A 314 9.52 -8.00 6.19
CA ASP A 314 10.58 -8.20 5.20
C ASP A 314 10.03 -8.88 3.92
N ALA A 315 9.03 -9.77 4.03
CA ALA A 315 8.37 -10.42 2.90
C ALA A 315 7.40 -9.48 2.14
N SER A 316 6.87 -8.45 2.83
CA SER A 316 5.77 -7.63 2.33
C SER A 316 6.08 -6.94 0.99
N TYR A 317 7.32 -6.55 0.74
CA TYR A 317 7.70 -5.92 -0.51
C TYR A 317 7.68 -6.91 -1.68
N TRP A 318 8.14 -8.14 -1.49
CA TRP A 318 8.02 -9.20 -2.49
C TRP A 318 6.56 -9.55 -2.78
N ILE A 319 5.77 -9.72 -1.72
CA ILE A 319 4.32 -9.93 -1.82
C ILE A 319 3.68 -8.81 -2.63
N TYR A 320 4.00 -7.54 -2.34
CA TYR A 320 3.50 -6.41 -3.08
C TYR A 320 3.83 -6.45 -4.57
N LEU A 321 5.05 -6.83 -4.95
CA LEU A 321 5.46 -6.86 -6.35
C LEU A 321 4.73 -7.94 -7.14
N MET A 322 4.55 -9.13 -6.55
CA MET A 322 4.14 -10.33 -7.30
C MET A 322 2.67 -10.73 -7.11
N HIS A 323 1.95 -10.14 -6.15
CA HIS A 323 0.59 -10.62 -5.83
C HIS A 323 -0.42 -10.44 -6.97
N ALA A 324 -0.42 -9.30 -7.66
CA ALA A 324 -1.46 -9.01 -8.65
C ALA A 324 -1.42 -9.94 -9.87
N PRO A 325 -0.27 -10.19 -10.53
CA PRO A 325 -0.22 -11.21 -11.56
C PRO A 325 -0.56 -12.61 -11.03
N LEU A 326 -0.02 -13.01 -9.87
CA LEU A 326 -0.28 -14.34 -9.33
C LEU A 326 -1.76 -14.57 -9.03
N LEU A 327 -2.47 -13.56 -8.49
CA LEU A 327 -3.91 -13.62 -8.27
C LEU A 327 -4.68 -13.93 -9.56
N LEU A 328 -4.31 -13.31 -10.69
CA LEU A 328 -4.98 -13.56 -11.97
C LEU A 328 -4.74 -14.98 -12.48
N TRP A 329 -3.52 -15.50 -12.37
CA TRP A 329 -3.24 -16.88 -12.74
C TRP A 329 -4.01 -17.89 -11.88
N ILE A 330 -4.10 -17.67 -10.57
CA ILE A 330 -4.89 -18.54 -9.66
C ILE A 330 -6.38 -18.39 -9.91
N ASN A 331 -6.88 -17.16 -10.22
CA ASN A 331 -8.27 -16.98 -10.64
C ASN A 331 -8.59 -17.84 -11.86
N GLY A 332 -7.70 -17.93 -12.86
CA GLY A 332 -7.89 -18.79 -14.01
C GLY A 332 -7.96 -20.29 -13.67
N VAL A 333 -7.27 -20.73 -12.62
CA VAL A 333 -7.40 -22.13 -12.14
C VAL A 333 -8.79 -22.40 -11.59
N VAL A 334 -9.37 -21.46 -10.83
CA VAL A 334 -10.70 -21.62 -10.19
C VAL A 334 -11.86 -21.10 -11.05
N ALA A 335 -11.57 -20.44 -12.17
CA ALA A 335 -12.58 -19.84 -13.05
C ALA A 335 -13.73 -20.80 -13.41
N PRO A 336 -13.45 -22.06 -13.87
CA PRO A 336 -14.50 -23.00 -14.25
C PRO A 336 -15.26 -23.63 -13.07
N TRP A 337 -14.92 -23.33 -11.83
CA TRP A 337 -15.55 -23.95 -10.68
C TRP A 337 -16.96 -23.36 -10.44
N GLU A 338 -17.94 -24.22 -10.31
CA GLU A 338 -19.34 -23.84 -9.97
C GLU A 338 -19.55 -23.88 -8.46
N VAL A 339 -18.78 -23.07 -7.71
CA VAL A 339 -18.87 -22.97 -6.25
C VAL A 339 -19.14 -21.53 -5.83
N PRO A 340 -19.74 -21.30 -4.64
CA PRO A 340 -20.00 -19.95 -4.16
C PRO A 340 -18.77 -19.04 -4.22
N VAL A 341 -18.97 -17.80 -4.66
CA VAL A 341 -17.90 -16.81 -4.91
C VAL A 341 -16.98 -16.59 -3.70
N PHE A 342 -17.50 -16.66 -2.48
CA PHE A 342 -16.70 -16.55 -1.25
C PHE A 342 -15.73 -17.72 -1.07
N ILE A 343 -16.11 -18.92 -1.54
CA ILE A 343 -15.21 -20.08 -1.52
C ILE A 343 -14.10 -19.88 -2.56
N LYS A 344 -14.44 -19.45 -3.80
CA LYS A 344 -13.42 -19.11 -4.81
C LYS A 344 -12.43 -18.10 -4.28
N PHE A 345 -12.91 -17.00 -3.71
CA PHE A 345 -12.06 -15.97 -3.11
C PHE A 345 -11.16 -16.53 -2.02
N GLY A 346 -11.72 -17.34 -1.10
CA GLY A 346 -10.94 -18.00 -0.05
C GLY A 346 -9.85 -18.92 -0.59
N VAL A 347 -10.16 -19.70 -1.62
CA VAL A 347 -9.19 -20.59 -2.29
C VAL A 347 -8.10 -19.79 -3.00
N VAL A 348 -8.47 -18.73 -3.74
CA VAL A 348 -7.51 -17.86 -4.44
C VAL A 348 -6.51 -17.27 -3.45
N LEU A 349 -6.98 -16.72 -2.32
CA LEU A 349 -6.07 -16.21 -1.28
C LEU A 349 -5.30 -17.33 -0.59
N GLY A 350 -5.95 -18.45 -0.29
CA GLY A 350 -5.38 -19.61 0.38
C GLY A 350 -4.26 -20.28 -0.41
N ILE A 351 -4.25 -20.16 -1.74
CA ILE A 351 -3.16 -20.65 -2.61
C ILE A 351 -2.11 -19.54 -2.82
N THR A 352 -2.55 -18.31 -3.10
CA THR A 352 -1.65 -17.19 -3.43
C THR A 352 -0.71 -16.85 -2.27
N ILE A 353 -1.22 -16.77 -1.04
CA ILE A 353 -0.42 -16.38 0.12
C ILE A 353 0.73 -17.37 0.40
N PRO A 354 0.50 -18.69 0.49
CA PRO A 354 1.58 -19.66 0.65
C PRO A 354 2.61 -19.61 -0.48
N ILE A 355 2.19 -19.51 -1.74
CA ILE A 355 3.12 -19.41 -2.88
C ILE A 355 4.03 -18.19 -2.73
N LEU A 356 3.48 -17.02 -2.38
CA LEU A 356 4.26 -15.80 -2.17
C LEU A 356 5.22 -15.92 -0.98
N LEU A 357 4.79 -16.53 0.12
CA LEU A 357 5.64 -16.73 1.29
C LEU A 357 6.75 -17.77 1.04
N VAL A 358 6.44 -18.87 0.37
CA VAL A 358 7.40 -19.93 0.01
C VAL A 358 8.42 -19.37 -0.99
N SER A 359 7.97 -18.68 -2.04
CA SER A 359 8.87 -18.06 -3.02
C SER A 359 9.76 -16.98 -2.39
N TYR A 360 9.22 -16.19 -1.44
CA TYR A 360 10.03 -15.27 -0.65
C TYR A 360 11.07 -16.01 0.17
N HIS A 361 10.67 -17.03 0.91
CA HIS A 361 11.54 -17.73 1.85
C HIS A 361 12.74 -18.39 1.14
N PHE A 362 12.47 -19.14 0.08
CA PHE A 362 13.48 -19.93 -0.61
C PHE A 362 14.16 -19.19 -1.78
N GLY A 363 13.41 -18.37 -2.52
CA GLY A 363 13.91 -17.73 -3.74
C GLY A 363 14.44 -16.31 -3.53
N VAL A 364 13.88 -15.56 -2.58
CA VAL A 364 14.15 -14.11 -2.46
C VAL A 364 15.00 -13.77 -1.25
N ARG A 365 14.67 -14.28 -0.08
CA ARG A 365 15.20 -13.83 1.21
C ARG A 365 16.75 -13.81 1.27
N ASN A 366 17.39 -14.83 0.74
CA ASN A 366 18.86 -15.01 0.77
C ASN A 366 19.54 -14.58 -0.54
N SER A 367 18.75 -14.19 -1.57
CA SER A 367 19.24 -13.86 -2.90
C SER A 367 19.63 -12.38 -3.04
N PHE A 368 20.14 -12.04 -4.24
CA PHE A 368 20.35 -10.66 -4.66
C PHE A 368 19.04 -9.84 -4.62
N ILE A 369 17.91 -10.45 -4.98
CA ILE A 369 16.58 -9.81 -4.94
C ILE A 369 16.25 -9.38 -3.50
N GLY A 370 16.46 -10.26 -2.52
CA GLY A 370 16.25 -9.92 -1.10
C GLY A 370 17.15 -8.77 -0.63
N LYS A 371 18.41 -8.73 -1.06
CA LYS A 371 19.30 -7.60 -0.79
C LYS A 371 18.79 -6.31 -1.42
N LEU A 372 18.29 -6.37 -2.65
CA LEU A 372 17.73 -5.23 -3.37
C LEU A 372 16.49 -4.69 -2.64
N LEU A 373 15.54 -5.55 -2.27
CA LEU A 373 14.28 -5.16 -1.65
C LEU A 373 14.45 -4.73 -0.18
N ASN A 374 15.20 -5.50 0.63
CA ASN A 374 15.32 -5.30 2.08
C ASN A 374 16.62 -4.59 2.50
N GLY A 375 17.61 -4.47 1.60
CA GLY A 375 18.91 -3.81 1.83
C GLY A 375 19.91 -4.66 2.60
N HIS A 376 19.58 -5.90 2.93
CA HIS A 376 20.46 -6.88 3.55
C HIS A 376 20.08 -8.28 3.09
N ARG A 377 21.02 -9.20 3.13
CA ARG A 377 20.77 -10.63 2.97
C ARG A 377 20.63 -11.25 4.34
N TYR A 378 19.71 -12.15 4.50
CA TYR A 378 19.71 -13.01 5.65
C TYR A 378 20.69 -14.16 5.40
N PRO A 379 21.46 -14.63 6.41
CA PRO A 379 22.21 -15.87 6.26
C PRO A 379 21.24 -17.01 5.97
N GLU A 380 21.71 -18.02 5.22
CA GLU A 380 20.91 -19.21 4.96
C GLU A 380 20.37 -19.77 6.28
N PRO A 381 19.10 -20.18 6.35
CA PRO A 381 18.61 -20.89 7.51
C PRO A 381 19.47 -22.15 7.65
N ARG A 382 20.21 -22.26 8.74
CA ARG A 382 20.94 -23.49 9.06
C ARG A 382 19.88 -24.59 9.29
N ILE A 383 19.75 -25.49 8.36
CA ILE A 383 18.75 -26.58 8.39
C ILE A 383 19.11 -27.62 9.47
N TRP A 384 20.34 -27.58 9.98
CA TRP A 384 20.79 -28.46 11.05
C TRP A 384 21.49 -27.69 12.17
N PRO A 385 21.16 -27.96 13.46
CA PRO A 385 21.97 -27.48 14.57
C PRO A 385 23.35 -28.13 14.45
N GLN A 386 24.42 -27.34 14.40
CA GLN A 386 25.75 -27.91 14.56
C GLN A 386 25.76 -28.55 15.97
N ARG A 387 25.97 -29.86 16.00
CA ARG A 387 26.36 -30.55 17.26
C ARG A 387 27.63 -29.84 17.73
N SER A 388 27.56 -29.19 18.88
CA SER A 388 28.74 -28.78 19.61
C SER A 388 29.53 -30.04 19.93
N ILE A 389 30.70 -30.13 19.31
CA ILE A 389 31.76 -31.08 19.71
C ILE A 389 32.42 -30.51 20.96
#